data_8b804070054356732ab2c71f711ae56a
#
_entry.id   8b804070054356732ab2c71f711ae56a
#
_cell.length_a   1.000
_cell.length_b   1.000
_cell.length_c   1.000
_cell.angle_alpha   90.00
_cell.angle_beta   90.00
_cell.angle_gamma   90.00
#
_symmetry.space_group_name_H-M   'P 1'
#
loop_
_entity.id
_entity.type
_entity.pdbx_description
1 polymer ?
#
loop_
_entity_poly.entity_id
_entity_poly.type
_entity_poly.pdbx_seq_one_letter_code
_entity_poly.pdbx_strand_id
1 'polypeptide(L)'
;DYIKVPVWGIAANNSSATPFTMKRSLTTVSSRGCPYACAFCYRGAQGEKNYGMRSLEHIAKQVLGYVHKYDLDFIGFPDDNFAVSKRRIRQIKDVFSEYGLDKMRWGTHTRMDEADERAFHMAEAGCVYIGFGAESADPHTLTQMQKGGFILKNGLTPTKINGNTYTFPTTMVNAIKNCKKSGIHGNCTWIMAYPGEELEHLKTSVAFILWQQEYLTQGLVSG
;
A
#
# COMPACT_ATOMS: atom_id res chain seq x y z
N ASP A 1 -9.54 -0.43 28.46
CA ASP A 1 -9.93 -0.89 27.12
C ASP A 1 -9.99 0.31 26.17
N TYR A 2 -8.91 0.51 25.44
CA TYR A 2 -8.69 1.68 24.55
C TYR A 2 -9.76 1.84 23.47
N ILE A 3 -10.42 0.76 23.05
CA ILE A 3 -11.44 0.79 22.01
C ILE A 3 -12.72 1.53 22.48
N LYS A 4 -12.95 1.57 23.77
CA LYS A 4 -14.09 2.30 24.36
C LYS A 4 -13.86 3.81 24.45
N VAL A 5 -12.63 4.27 24.25
CA VAL A 5 -12.31 5.69 24.22
C VAL A 5 -12.64 6.24 22.82
N PRO A 6 -13.53 7.26 22.70
CA PRO A 6 -14.00 7.75 21.40
C PRO A 6 -12.87 8.17 20.44
N VAL A 7 -11.76 8.67 20.97
CA VAL A 7 -10.56 9.07 20.19
C VAL A 7 -9.86 7.89 19.51
N TRP A 8 -9.96 6.69 20.08
CA TRP A 8 -9.30 5.49 19.57
C TRP A 8 -10.26 4.54 18.84
N GLY A 9 -11.52 4.68 19.14
CA GLY A 9 -12.60 3.86 18.58
C GLY A 9 -13.16 4.34 17.27
N ILE A 10 -12.50 5.20 16.53
CA ILE A 10 -12.70 5.87 15.54
C ILE A 10 -12.67 6.02 14.57
N ALA A 11 -12.73 6.41 14.10
CA ALA A 11 -12.89 7.58 13.39
C ALA A 11 -13.56 7.27 12.09
N ALA A 12 -14.76 7.68 11.99
CA ALA A 12 -15.27 8.18 10.72
C ALA A 12 -14.25 9.20 10.18
N ASN A 13 -13.23 8.72 9.53
CA ASN A 13 -12.19 9.56 9.04
C ASN A 13 -12.49 9.89 7.59
N ASN A 14 -13.02 11.08 7.36
CA ASN A 14 -13.12 11.69 6.04
C ASN A 14 -11.75 12.18 5.55
N SER A 15 -10.71 11.45 5.86
CA SER A 15 -9.38 11.69 5.30
C SER A 15 -9.39 11.31 3.82
N SER A 16 -8.79 12.13 2.97
CA SER A 16 -8.52 11.78 1.57
C SER A 16 -7.71 10.50 1.41
N ALA A 17 -7.02 10.07 2.47
CA ALA A 17 -6.27 8.82 2.50
C ALA A 17 -7.16 7.58 2.68
N THR A 18 -8.39 7.73 3.19
CA THR A 18 -9.33 6.63 3.42
C THR A 18 -10.73 7.02 2.95
N PRO A 19 -11.06 6.79 1.67
CA PRO A 19 -12.34 7.22 1.09
C PRO A 19 -13.54 6.38 1.52
N PHE A 20 -13.40 5.51 2.50
CA PHE A 20 -14.46 4.65 3.01
C PHE A 20 -14.62 4.83 4.52
N THR A 21 -15.85 4.70 4.99
CA THR A 21 -16.18 4.80 6.42
C THR A 21 -15.90 3.49 7.14
N MET A 22 -15.18 3.57 8.24
CA MET A 22 -14.97 2.48 9.20
C MET A 22 -15.68 2.85 10.50
N LYS A 23 -16.50 1.95 11.03
CA LYS A 23 -17.17 2.17 12.31
C LYS A 23 -16.24 1.87 13.48
N ARG A 24 -15.56 0.73 13.40
CA ARG A 24 -14.60 0.26 14.41
C ARG A 24 -13.43 -0.41 13.75
N SER A 25 -12.25 0.09 14.01
CA SER A 25 -11.01 -0.45 13.45
C SER A 25 -9.99 -0.77 14.54
N LEU A 26 -9.17 -1.75 14.25
CA LEU A 26 -7.95 -2.05 15.01
C LEU A 26 -6.79 -2.25 14.06
N THR A 27 -5.59 -2.14 14.60
CA THR A 27 -4.38 -2.51 13.88
C THR A 27 -3.70 -3.70 14.56
N THR A 28 -3.11 -4.57 13.76
CA THR A 28 -2.23 -5.65 14.23
C THR A 28 -1.14 -5.92 13.21
N VAL A 29 0.06 -6.21 13.65
CA VAL A 29 1.16 -6.53 12.74
C VAL A 29 1.09 -7.99 12.29
N SER A 30 1.28 -8.20 11.00
CA SER A 30 1.33 -9.53 10.40
C SER A 30 2.75 -9.99 10.07
N SER A 31 3.65 -9.02 9.94
CA SER A 31 5.08 -9.23 9.75
C SER A 31 5.87 -8.10 10.41
N ARG A 32 7.16 -8.28 10.58
CA ARG A 32 8.08 -7.26 11.09
C ARG A 32 9.31 -7.19 10.23
N GLY A 33 9.81 -5.97 10.01
CA GLY A 33 10.97 -5.69 9.19
C GLY A 33 10.65 -5.69 7.70
N CYS A 34 11.68 -5.43 6.91
CA CYS A 34 11.61 -5.34 5.46
C CYS A 34 12.93 -5.84 4.86
N PRO A 35 12.92 -6.73 3.84
CA PRO A 35 14.14 -7.30 3.28
C PRO A 35 14.91 -6.34 2.35
N TYR A 36 14.33 -5.18 2.04
CA TYR A 36 14.92 -4.20 1.15
C TYR A 36 15.86 -3.22 1.86
N ALA A 37 16.70 -2.54 1.10
CA ALA A 37 17.79 -1.69 1.60
C ALA A 37 17.70 -0.24 1.06
N CYS A 38 16.51 0.36 1.08
CA CYS A 38 16.35 1.75 0.67
C CYS A 38 17.20 2.68 1.53
N ALA A 39 17.94 3.61 0.92
CA ALA A 39 18.95 4.42 1.58
C ALA A 39 18.40 5.40 2.63
N PHE A 40 17.13 5.80 2.49
CA PHE A 40 16.44 6.71 3.41
C PHE A 40 15.76 6.00 4.58
N CYS A 41 15.64 4.66 4.54
CA CYS A 41 14.81 3.92 5.48
C CYS A 41 15.56 3.55 6.75
N TYR A 42 15.04 3.99 7.89
CA TYR A 42 15.48 3.52 9.19
C TYR A 42 14.86 2.17 9.53
N ARG A 43 15.68 1.18 9.84
CA ARG A 43 15.26 -0.21 10.09
C ARG A 43 15.67 -0.72 11.48
N GLY A 44 15.63 0.15 12.48
CA GLY A 44 15.97 -0.17 13.86
C GLY A 44 17.47 -0.18 14.12
N ALA A 45 18.19 -1.19 13.67
CA ALA A 45 19.65 -1.25 13.76
C ALA A 45 20.29 -1.08 12.38
N GLN A 46 21.45 -0.42 12.33
CA GLN A 46 22.17 -0.21 11.08
C GLN A 46 22.50 -1.55 10.41
N GLY A 47 22.12 -1.71 9.14
CA GLY A 47 22.36 -2.92 8.38
C GLY A 47 21.40 -4.08 8.63
N GLU A 48 20.43 -3.93 9.54
CA GLU A 48 19.43 -4.96 9.81
C GLU A 48 18.48 -5.13 8.62
N LYS A 49 18.40 -6.35 8.09
CA LYS A 49 17.52 -6.74 6.97
C LYS A 49 16.56 -7.86 7.36
N ASN A 50 16.34 -8.01 8.66
CA ASN A 50 15.49 -9.08 9.17
C ASN A 50 14.05 -8.87 8.71
N TYR A 51 13.43 -9.93 8.24
CA TYR A 51 12.03 -9.98 7.88
C TYR A 51 11.41 -11.26 8.42
N GLY A 52 10.45 -11.12 9.30
CA GLY A 52 9.73 -12.23 9.91
C GLY A 52 8.24 -12.12 9.71
N MET A 53 7.59 -13.22 9.33
CA MET A 53 6.14 -13.30 9.13
C MET A 53 5.51 -14.19 10.20
N ARG A 54 4.35 -13.78 10.67
CA ARG A 54 3.44 -14.62 11.44
C ARG A 54 2.67 -15.54 10.49
N SER A 55 2.28 -16.73 10.92
CA SER A 55 1.43 -17.58 10.09
C SER A 55 0.06 -16.92 9.85
N LEU A 56 -0.56 -17.21 8.72
CA LEU A 56 -1.87 -16.64 8.36
C LEU A 56 -2.95 -17.14 9.32
N GLU A 57 -2.87 -18.41 9.75
CA GLU A 57 -3.80 -19.02 10.70
C GLU A 57 -3.74 -18.31 12.06
N HIS A 58 -2.54 -17.97 12.54
CA HIS A 58 -2.38 -17.22 13.77
C HIS A 58 -3.00 -15.82 13.67
N ILE A 59 -2.81 -15.15 12.53
CA ILE A 59 -3.39 -13.82 12.27
C ILE A 59 -4.90 -13.91 12.17
N ALA A 60 -5.43 -14.86 11.38
CA ALA A 60 -6.86 -15.05 11.20
C ALA A 60 -7.56 -15.35 12.54
N LYS A 61 -6.99 -16.24 13.36
CA LYS A 61 -7.50 -16.53 14.71
C LYS A 61 -7.52 -15.29 15.60
N GLN A 62 -6.47 -14.48 15.56
CA GLN A 62 -6.41 -13.24 16.35
C GLN A 62 -7.44 -12.22 15.86
N VAL A 63 -7.56 -12.02 14.53
CA VAL A 63 -8.54 -11.10 13.93
C VAL A 63 -9.95 -11.53 14.28
N LEU A 64 -10.28 -12.83 14.15
CA LEU A 64 -11.58 -13.37 14.55
C LEU A 64 -11.90 -13.06 16.03
N GLY A 65 -10.93 -13.25 16.92
CA GLY A 65 -11.09 -12.89 18.33
C GLY A 65 -11.37 -11.39 18.53
N TYR A 66 -10.75 -10.52 17.74
CA TYR A 66 -11.01 -9.08 17.78
C TYR A 66 -12.39 -8.72 17.21
N VAL A 67 -12.80 -9.36 16.12
CA VAL A 67 -14.13 -9.17 15.53
C VAL A 67 -15.21 -9.50 16.57
N HIS A 68 -15.14 -10.67 17.21
CA HIS A 68 -16.12 -11.09 18.21
C HIS A 68 -16.11 -10.20 19.45
N LYS A 69 -14.94 -9.79 19.91
CA LYS A 69 -14.83 -9.00 21.15
C LYS A 69 -15.23 -7.54 20.99
N TYR A 70 -14.95 -6.96 19.81
CA TYR A 70 -15.01 -5.53 19.58
C TYR A 70 -15.97 -5.10 18.48
N ASP A 71 -16.60 -6.05 17.78
CA ASP A 71 -17.48 -5.79 16.64
C ASP A 71 -16.78 -4.94 15.56
N LEU A 72 -15.61 -5.41 15.11
CA LEU A 72 -14.81 -4.68 14.14
C LEU A 72 -15.31 -4.87 12.72
N ASP A 73 -15.21 -3.80 11.93
CA ASP A 73 -15.51 -3.82 10.50
C ASP A 73 -14.26 -3.55 9.63
N PHE A 74 -13.10 -3.30 10.27
CA PHE A 74 -11.83 -3.08 9.58
C PHE A 74 -10.63 -3.48 10.43
N ILE A 75 -9.62 -4.07 9.78
CA ILE A 75 -8.29 -4.33 10.35
C ILE A 75 -7.20 -3.64 9.52
N GLY A 76 -6.37 -2.86 10.19
CA GLY A 76 -5.13 -2.34 9.62
C GLY A 76 -3.95 -3.26 9.88
N PHE A 77 -3.14 -3.53 8.85
CA PHE A 77 -1.84 -4.18 8.98
C PHE A 77 -0.73 -3.15 8.71
N PRO A 78 -0.25 -2.43 9.74
CA PRO A 78 0.80 -1.42 9.59
C PRO A 78 2.19 -2.07 9.50
N ASP A 79 2.29 -3.10 8.68
CA ASP A 79 3.55 -3.79 8.43
C ASP A 79 4.51 -2.87 7.66
N ASP A 80 5.81 -2.97 7.91
CA ASP A 80 6.83 -2.24 7.15
C ASP A 80 6.76 -2.60 5.65
N ASN A 81 6.39 -3.85 5.35
CA ASN A 81 6.10 -4.31 3.99
C ASN A 81 5.30 -5.62 4.03
N PHE A 82 4.02 -5.55 3.70
CA PHE A 82 3.09 -6.68 3.84
C PHE A 82 3.23 -7.73 2.73
N ALA A 83 3.39 -7.29 1.47
CA ALA A 83 3.20 -8.15 0.31
C ALA A 83 4.49 -8.81 -0.23
N VAL A 84 5.55 -8.90 0.60
CA VAL A 84 6.83 -9.50 0.22
C VAL A 84 6.69 -10.94 -0.30
N SER A 85 5.91 -11.77 0.38
CA SER A 85 5.75 -13.19 0.03
C SER A 85 4.55 -13.42 -0.88
N LYS A 86 4.78 -13.67 -2.17
CA LYS A 86 3.73 -14.05 -3.14
C LYS A 86 2.94 -15.27 -2.69
N ARG A 87 3.62 -16.29 -2.16
CA ARG A 87 2.99 -17.51 -1.67
C ARG A 87 1.97 -17.18 -0.57
N ARG A 88 2.36 -16.37 0.41
CA ARG A 88 1.50 -15.95 1.51
C ARG A 88 0.27 -15.18 1.01
N ILE A 89 0.47 -14.25 0.08
CA ILE A 89 -0.62 -13.46 -0.48
C ILE A 89 -1.64 -14.33 -1.23
N ARG A 90 -1.20 -15.36 -1.96
CA ARG A 90 -2.13 -16.30 -2.63
C ARG A 90 -2.96 -17.14 -1.65
N GLN A 91 -2.47 -17.39 -0.46
CA GLN A 91 -3.14 -18.23 0.55
C GLN A 91 -4.06 -17.42 1.48
N ILE A 92 -3.96 -16.07 1.50
CA ILE A 92 -4.65 -15.27 2.50
C ILE A 92 -6.17 -15.38 2.42
N LYS A 93 -6.74 -15.46 1.21
CA LYS A 93 -8.17 -15.64 0.99
C LYS A 93 -8.67 -16.93 1.61
N ASP A 94 -8.03 -18.05 1.27
CA ASP A 94 -8.46 -19.37 1.73
C ASP A 94 -8.42 -19.46 3.25
N VAL A 95 -7.31 -19.01 3.87
CA VAL A 95 -7.17 -19.03 5.32
C VAL A 95 -8.20 -18.09 5.98
N PHE A 96 -8.44 -16.89 5.44
CA PHE A 96 -9.43 -15.99 6.01
C PHE A 96 -10.85 -16.58 5.91
N SER A 97 -11.17 -17.25 4.81
CA SER A 97 -12.46 -17.95 4.63
C SER A 97 -12.63 -19.10 5.62
N GLU A 98 -11.60 -19.90 5.87
CA GLU A 98 -11.63 -20.98 6.88
C GLU A 98 -11.98 -20.47 8.29
N TYR A 99 -11.63 -19.23 8.60
CA TYR A 99 -11.95 -18.57 9.88
C TYR A 99 -13.21 -17.68 9.83
N GLY A 100 -13.99 -17.71 8.73
CA GLY A 100 -15.22 -16.93 8.58
C GLY A 100 -14.98 -15.41 8.47
N LEU A 101 -13.83 -15.01 7.94
CA LEU A 101 -13.44 -13.60 7.78
C LEU A 101 -13.69 -13.05 6.36
N ASP A 102 -14.52 -13.71 5.55
CA ASP A 102 -14.81 -13.34 4.15
C ASP A 102 -15.32 -11.90 3.99
N LYS A 103 -15.99 -11.37 5.01
CA LYS A 103 -16.55 -10.00 5.00
C LYS A 103 -15.65 -8.98 5.67
N MET A 104 -14.50 -9.41 6.20
CA MET A 104 -13.59 -8.51 6.90
C MET A 104 -12.83 -7.63 5.89
N ARG A 105 -13.03 -6.32 5.99
CA ARG A 105 -12.24 -5.34 5.24
C ARG A 105 -10.92 -5.07 5.96
N TRP A 106 -9.87 -4.93 5.19
CA TRP A 106 -8.56 -4.61 5.74
C TRP A 106 -7.71 -3.74 4.82
N GLY A 107 -6.66 -3.16 5.37
CA GLY A 107 -5.70 -2.36 4.63
C GLY A 107 -4.29 -2.54 5.15
N THR A 108 -3.31 -2.19 4.33
CA THR A 108 -1.89 -2.40 4.63
C THR A 108 -0.98 -1.41 3.93
N HIS A 109 0.33 -1.55 4.16
CA HIS A 109 1.37 -0.84 3.45
C HIS A 109 2.27 -1.83 2.70
N THR A 110 2.68 -1.47 1.50
CA THR A 110 3.62 -2.27 0.70
C THR A 110 4.34 -1.41 -0.34
N ARG A 111 5.30 -2.00 -1.03
CA ARG A 111 6.01 -1.36 -2.14
C ARG A 111 5.15 -1.42 -3.41
N MET A 112 5.32 -0.43 -4.30
CA MET A 112 4.57 -0.40 -5.57
C MET A 112 4.89 -1.60 -6.48
N ASP A 113 6.13 -2.11 -6.48
CA ASP A 113 6.52 -3.28 -7.25
C ASP A 113 5.91 -4.60 -6.75
N GLU A 114 5.22 -4.56 -5.63
CA GLU A 114 4.49 -5.69 -5.04
C GLU A 114 2.98 -5.65 -5.29
N ALA A 115 2.48 -4.59 -5.94
CA ALA A 115 1.10 -4.52 -6.42
C ALA A 115 0.97 -5.05 -7.86
N ASP A 116 1.61 -6.19 -8.13
CA ASP A 116 1.44 -7.00 -9.33
C ASP A 116 0.14 -7.84 -9.23
N GLU A 117 0.15 -9.11 -9.61
CA GLU A 117 -0.99 -10.03 -9.40
C GLU A 117 -1.42 -10.14 -7.92
N ARG A 118 -0.55 -9.79 -6.98
CA ARG A 118 -0.86 -9.78 -5.54
C ARG A 118 -1.99 -8.83 -5.18
N ALA A 119 -2.15 -7.71 -5.90
CA ALA A 119 -3.26 -6.79 -5.66
C ALA A 119 -4.63 -7.49 -5.82
N PHE A 120 -4.78 -8.33 -6.83
CA PHE A 120 -6.03 -9.08 -7.05
C PHE A 120 -6.29 -10.10 -5.94
N HIS A 121 -5.27 -10.87 -5.54
CA HIS A 121 -5.40 -11.81 -4.43
C HIS A 121 -5.71 -11.13 -3.09
N MET A 122 -5.11 -9.97 -2.85
CA MET A 122 -5.43 -9.17 -1.66
C MET A 122 -6.87 -8.66 -1.68
N ALA A 123 -7.35 -8.17 -2.83
CA ALA A 123 -8.74 -7.72 -2.98
C ALA A 123 -9.73 -8.86 -2.74
N GLU A 124 -9.48 -10.04 -3.32
CA GLU A 124 -10.29 -11.24 -3.10
C GLU A 124 -10.37 -11.66 -1.64
N ALA A 125 -9.35 -11.32 -0.84
CA ALA A 125 -9.28 -11.58 0.59
C ALA A 125 -9.85 -10.42 1.45
N GLY A 126 -10.47 -9.40 0.84
CA GLY A 126 -11.09 -8.28 1.54
C GLY A 126 -10.20 -7.04 1.73
N CYS A 127 -9.04 -6.96 1.07
CA CYS A 127 -8.23 -5.75 1.07
C CYS A 127 -8.95 -4.62 0.32
N VAL A 128 -9.09 -3.48 0.97
CA VAL A 128 -9.72 -2.28 0.40
C VAL A 128 -8.79 -1.08 0.33
N TYR A 129 -7.63 -1.16 0.97
CA TYR A 129 -6.66 -0.07 1.04
C TYR A 129 -5.22 -0.57 0.99
N ILE A 130 -4.40 0.09 0.19
CA ILE A 130 -2.95 -0.09 0.20
C ILE A 130 -2.28 1.29 0.23
N GLY A 131 -1.48 1.54 1.27
CA GLY A 131 -0.54 2.63 1.32
C GLY A 131 0.77 2.24 0.64
N PHE A 132 1.17 2.97 -0.38
CA PHE A 132 2.42 2.73 -1.08
C PHE A 132 3.50 3.71 -0.65
N GLY A 133 4.67 3.20 -0.31
CA GLY A 133 5.88 3.99 -0.37
C GLY A 133 6.26 4.19 -1.83
N ALA A 134 5.84 5.28 -2.47
CA ALA A 134 6.26 5.66 -3.81
C ALA A 134 7.61 6.39 -3.76
N GLU A 135 7.72 7.34 -2.88
CA GLU A 135 8.84 8.21 -2.55
C GLU A 135 9.19 9.17 -3.69
N SER A 136 9.37 8.70 -4.92
CA SER A 136 9.59 9.49 -6.13
C SER A 136 9.05 8.73 -7.35
N ALA A 137 8.67 9.44 -8.41
CA ALA A 137 8.40 8.86 -9.73
C ALA A 137 9.56 9.10 -10.72
N ASP A 138 10.60 9.80 -10.29
CA ASP A 138 11.76 10.08 -11.11
C ASP A 138 12.78 8.93 -11.02
N PRO A 139 13.27 8.39 -12.17
CA PRO A 139 14.20 7.27 -12.18
C PRO A 139 15.56 7.57 -11.54
N HIS A 140 16.06 8.80 -11.66
CA HIS A 140 17.34 9.20 -11.08
C HIS A 140 17.24 9.23 -9.55
N THR A 141 16.23 9.90 -9.02
CA THR A 141 15.95 9.98 -7.59
C THR A 141 15.72 8.60 -6.97
N LEU A 142 14.91 7.74 -7.62
CA LEU A 142 14.68 6.36 -7.18
C LEU A 142 15.97 5.53 -7.13
N THR A 143 16.88 5.76 -8.06
CA THR A 143 18.19 5.08 -8.08
C THR A 143 19.06 5.53 -6.91
N GLN A 144 19.13 6.83 -6.65
CA GLN A 144 19.85 7.38 -5.49
C GLN A 144 19.26 6.88 -4.16
N MET A 145 17.95 6.74 -4.08
CA MET A 145 17.25 6.16 -2.93
C MET A 145 17.51 4.65 -2.74
N GLN A 146 18.26 4.00 -3.64
CA GLN A 146 18.44 2.54 -3.69
C GLN A 146 17.10 1.77 -3.74
N LYS A 147 16.09 2.41 -4.32
CA LYS A 147 14.74 1.83 -4.48
C LYS A 147 14.46 1.47 -5.95
N GLY A 148 15.25 1.99 -6.90
CA GLY A 148 15.03 1.87 -8.33
C GLY A 148 15.09 0.44 -8.87
N GLY A 149 15.92 -0.44 -8.33
CA GLY A 149 16.20 -1.74 -8.93
C GLY A 149 14.99 -2.60 -9.27
N PHE A 150 13.97 -2.65 -8.41
CA PHE A 150 12.71 -3.36 -8.68
C PHE A 150 11.65 -2.47 -9.36
N ILE A 151 11.64 -1.19 -9.04
CA ILE A 151 10.67 -0.23 -9.58
C ILE A 151 10.94 0.05 -11.07
N LEU A 152 12.20 0.13 -11.48
CA LEU A 152 12.60 0.47 -12.84
C LEU A 152 12.75 -0.74 -13.78
N LYS A 153 12.66 -1.96 -13.27
CA LYS A 153 12.94 -3.20 -14.03
C LYS A 153 12.07 -3.39 -15.29
N ASN A 154 10.89 -2.78 -15.33
CA ASN A 154 9.94 -2.90 -16.45
C ASN A 154 10.00 -1.68 -17.39
N GLY A 155 11.05 -0.85 -17.29
CA GLY A 155 11.22 0.35 -18.09
C GLY A 155 10.30 1.49 -17.71
N LEU A 156 10.13 2.42 -18.62
CA LEU A 156 9.37 3.67 -18.44
C LEU A 156 8.17 3.74 -19.38
N THR A 157 7.07 4.28 -18.89
CA THR A 157 5.84 4.51 -19.65
C THR A 157 5.69 6.01 -19.92
N PRO A 158 5.68 6.47 -21.19
CA PRO A 158 5.40 7.85 -21.52
C PRO A 158 3.94 8.16 -21.24
N THR A 159 3.69 9.33 -20.64
CA THR A 159 2.35 9.77 -20.23
C THR A 159 2.21 11.28 -20.46
N LYS A 160 1.11 11.70 -21.06
CA LYS A 160 0.82 13.13 -21.27
C LYS A 160 0.06 13.70 -20.08
N ILE A 161 0.57 14.78 -19.50
CA ILE A 161 -0.07 15.53 -18.40
C ILE A 161 -0.01 17.02 -18.75
N ASN A 162 -1.16 17.67 -18.84
CA ASN A 162 -1.28 19.10 -19.16
C ASN A 162 -0.48 19.52 -20.41
N GLY A 163 -0.51 18.69 -21.45
CA GLY A 163 0.20 18.96 -22.72
C GLY A 163 1.69 18.55 -22.74
N ASN A 164 2.30 18.29 -21.60
CA ASN A 164 3.69 17.85 -21.50
C ASN A 164 3.77 16.31 -21.46
N THR A 165 4.87 15.75 -21.96
CA THR A 165 5.13 14.30 -21.87
C THR A 165 6.13 14.02 -20.76
N TYR A 166 5.71 13.21 -19.81
CA TYR A 166 6.56 12.67 -18.73
C TYR A 166 6.74 11.18 -18.94
N THR A 167 7.80 10.63 -18.36
CA THR A 167 8.02 9.16 -18.37
C THR A 167 8.02 8.65 -16.94
N PHE A 168 7.13 7.71 -16.65
CA PHE A 168 6.99 7.12 -15.32
C PHE A 168 7.49 5.68 -15.29
N PRO A 169 8.02 5.19 -14.17
CA PRO A 169 8.30 3.76 -14.03
C PRO A 169 7.05 2.92 -14.33
N THR A 170 7.15 2.05 -15.32
CA THR A 170 6.02 1.20 -15.76
C THR A 170 5.45 0.37 -14.60
N THR A 171 6.29 -0.05 -13.68
CA THR A 171 5.89 -0.77 -12.47
C THR A 171 4.95 0.07 -11.60
N MET A 172 5.23 1.37 -11.41
CA MET A 172 4.38 2.26 -10.62
C MET A 172 3.02 2.50 -11.32
N VAL A 173 3.05 2.74 -12.62
CA VAL A 173 1.83 2.88 -13.44
C VAL A 173 0.94 1.64 -13.30
N ASN A 174 1.53 0.45 -13.41
CA ASN A 174 0.81 -0.81 -13.30
C ASN A 174 0.25 -1.04 -11.88
N ALA A 175 0.98 -0.65 -10.83
CA ALA A 175 0.51 -0.76 -9.46
C ALA A 175 -0.82 -0.01 -9.25
N ILE A 176 -0.89 1.26 -9.69
CA ILE A 176 -2.11 2.07 -9.60
C ILE A 176 -3.24 1.47 -10.46
N LYS A 177 -2.92 1.03 -11.68
CA LYS A 177 -3.90 0.38 -12.56
C LYS A 177 -4.46 -0.92 -11.95
N ASN A 178 -3.62 -1.74 -11.34
CA ASN A 178 -4.04 -2.98 -10.69
C ASN A 178 -4.93 -2.70 -9.47
N CYS A 179 -4.57 -1.71 -8.64
CA CYS A 179 -5.42 -1.29 -7.53
C CYS A 179 -6.81 -0.85 -8.02
N LYS A 180 -6.89 0.02 -9.03
CA LYS A 180 -8.18 0.45 -9.59
C LYS A 180 -8.98 -0.74 -10.12
N LYS A 181 -8.36 -1.65 -10.88
CA LYS A 181 -9.03 -2.83 -11.44
C LYS A 181 -9.53 -3.80 -10.36
N SER A 182 -8.84 -3.91 -9.26
CA SER A 182 -9.21 -4.79 -8.13
C SER A 182 -10.12 -4.11 -7.10
N GLY A 183 -10.48 -2.85 -7.27
CA GLY A 183 -11.30 -2.10 -6.31
C GLY A 183 -10.56 -1.69 -5.03
N ILE A 184 -9.24 -1.76 -5.01
CA ILE A 184 -8.41 -1.32 -3.89
C ILE A 184 -8.11 0.17 -4.03
N HIS A 185 -8.29 0.92 -2.96
CA HIS A 185 -7.81 2.30 -2.89
C HIS A 185 -6.29 2.31 -2.66
N GLY A 186 -5.53 2.73 -3.65
CA GLY A 186 -4.07 2.89 -3.58
C GLY A 186 -3.70 4.33 -3.28
N ASN A 187 -3.05 4.58 -2.15
CA ASN A 187 -2.50 5.89 -1.79
C ASN A 187 -0.97 5.84 -1.77
N CYS A 188 -0.31 6.95 -2.13
CA CYS A 188 1.15 7.03 -2.22
C CYS A 188 1.70 8.05 -1.24
N THR A 189 2.80 7.71 -0.57
CA THR A 189 3.63 8.66 0.17
C THR A 189 4.83 9.09 -0.67
N TRP A 190 5.29 10.33 -0.44
CA TRP A 190 6.32 10.98 -1.24
C TRP A 190 7.39 11.60 -0.36
N ILE A 191 8.64 11.52 -0.82
CA ILE A 191 9.77 12.23 -0.24
C ILE A 191 10.17 13.31 -1.25
N MET A 192 10.17 14.56 -0.81
CA MET A 192 10.57 15.71 -1.60
C MET A 192 11.92 16.25 -1.10
N ALA A 193 12.67 16.86 -1.99
CA ALA A 193 13.99 17.42 -1.71
C ALA A 193 14.97 16.34 -1.17
N TYR A 194 14.92 15.16 -1.74
CA TYR A 194 15.92 14.14 -1.45
C TYR A 194 17.31 14.65 -1.90
N PRO A 195 18.40 14.35 -1.17
CA PRO A 195 19.73 14.78 -1.57
C PRO A 195 20.05 14.43 -3.04
N GLY A 196 20.37 15.45 -3.83
CA GLY A 196 20.61 15.31 -5.28
C GLY A 196 19.36 15.37 -6.15
N GLU A 197 18.16 15.55 -5.58
CA GLU A 197 16.96 15.79 -6.35
C GLU A 197 16.92 17.22 -6.90
N GLU A 198 16.77 17.36 -8.21
CA GLU A 198 16.62 18.63 -8.91
C GLU A 198 15.15 18.94 -9.15
N LEU A 199 14.84 20.19 -9.53
CA LEU A 199 13.48 20.65 -9.79
C LEU A 199 12.78 19.81 -10.88
N GLU A 200 13.48 19.37 -11.91
CA GLU A 200 12.92 18.55 -12.99
C GLU A 200 12.54 17.14 -12.51
N HIS A 201 13.30 16.57 -11.58
CA HIS A 201 12.98 15.29 -10.94
C HIS A 201 11.72 15.42 -10.08
N LEU A 202 11.60 16.50 -9.33
CA LEU A 202 10.40 16.79 -8.54
C LEU A 202 9.17 17.00 -9.42
N LYS A 203 9.30 17.71 -10.56
CA LYS A 203 8.21 17.88 -11.53
C LYS A 203 7.68 16.54 -12.05
N THR A 204 8.56 15.56 -12.27
CA THR A 204 8.16 14.21 -12.67
C THR A 204 7.31 13.54 -11.60
N SER A 205 7.69 13.66 -10.33
CA SER A 205 6.90 13.13 -9.22
C SER A 205 5.55 13.82 -9.07
N VAL A 206 5.50 15.15 -9.19
CA VAL A 206 4.26 15.92 -9.17
C VAL A 206 3.34 15.55 -10.35
N ALA A 207 3.91 15.37 -11.55
CA ALA A 207 3.15 14.93 -12.71
C ALA A 207 2.54 13.53 -12.51
N PHE A 208 3.26 12.61 -11.85
CA PHE A 208 2.70 11.30 -11.50
C PHE A 208 1.53 11.41 -10.51
N ILE A 209 1.62 12.29 -9.51
CA ILE A 209 0.53 12.55 -8.56
C ILE A 209 -0.71 13.04 -9.30
N LEU A 210 -0.57 14.01 -10.20
CA LEU A 210 -1.68 14.53 -11.01
C LEU A 210 -2.28 13.44 -11.91
N TRP A 211 -1.44 12.64 -12.57
CA TRP A 211 -1.89 11.50 -13.36
C TRP A 211 -2.65 10.48 -12.51
N GLN A 212 -2.11 10.12 -11.34
CA GLN A 212 -2.77 9.17 -10.43
C GLN A 212 -4.15 9.67 -10.00
N GLN A 213 -4.25 10.93 -9.62
CA GLN A 213 -5.52 11.55 -9.21
C GLN A 213 -6.54 11.52 -10.35
N GLU A 214 -6.16 11.97 -11.54
CA GLU A 214 -7.02 11.93 -12.72
C GLU A 214 -7.44 10.50 -13.07
N TYR A 215 -6.49 9.58 -13.12
CA TYR A 215 -6.77 8.18 -13.46
C TYR A 215 -7.73 7.52 -12.48
N LEU A 216 -7.61 7.78 -11.18
CA LEU A 216 -8.48 7.19 -10.16
C LEU A 216 -9.88 7.81 -10.18
N THR A 217 -10.01 9.10 -10.50
CA THR A 217 -11.31 9.80 -10.59
C THR A 217 -12.04 9.54 -11.91
N GLN A 218 -11.34 9.22 -12.98
CA GLN A 218 -11.97 8.83 -14.25
C GLN A 218 -12.86 7.59 -14.06
N GLY A 219 -14.15 7.74 -14.28
CA GLY A 219 -15.17 6.71 -14.11
C GLY A 219 -16.06 6.86 -12.87
N LEU A 220 -15.76 7.82 -12.00
CA LEU A 220 -16.66 8.19 -10.89
C LEU A 220 -17.67 9.28 -11.31
N VAL A 221 -17.51 9.88 -12.49
CA VAL A 221 -18.32 11.02 -12.99
C VAL A 221 -19.35 10.58 -14.04
N SER A 222 -19.47 9.31 -14.34
CA SER A 222 -20.46 8.77 -15.28
C SER A 222 -21.47 7.88 -14.54
N GLY A 223 -22.36 8.52 -13.80
CA GLY A 223 -23.50 7.87 -13.17
C GLY A 223 -24.55 8.91 -12.81
#